data_f7621de5544d9f351b957aa3ada8c4a8
#
_entry.id   f7621de5544d9f351b957aa3ada8c4a8
#
_cell.length_a   1.000
_cell.length_b   1.000
_cell.length_c   1.000
_cell.angle_alpha   90.00
_cell.angle_beta   90.00
_cell.angle_gamma   90.00
#
_symmetry.space_group_name_H-M   'P 1'
#
loop_
_entity.id
_entity.type
_entity.pdbx_description
1 polymer ?
#
loop_
_entity_poly.entity_id
_entity_poly.type
_entity_poly.pdbx_seq_one_letter_code
_entity_poly.pdbx_strand_id
1 'polypeptide(L)'
;MSGIDYSGNPNQRTPCVLVLDASGSMDTMTSTGKTRIEELNAGIATLQSELRSDDTALVRVQLGIVCVGGPSGDADIMMDWTDATDFTAFSLQAAHTTPLGKGIRIALQMIEQGKQNLRAAGISYTRPWMMVISDGEPTDADIVWSAAVSECRAAEAGKRVEVFSIGVEGANLSKLAEFGSKPPLMLSGMKFKELFVWLSASLSAASKSRAGDSLQLPSTDPWRSVSL
;
A
#
# COMPACT_ATOMS: atom_id res chain seq x y z
N MET A 1 21.67 -3.30 -6.78
CA MET A 1 20.84 -2.47 -5.89
C MET A 1 21.41 -1.06 -5.95
N SER A 2 20.77 -0.15 -6.69
CA SER A 2 21.15 1.27 -6.66
C SER A 2 20.59 1.83 -5.35
N GLY A 3 21.45 2.14 -4.40
CA GLY A 3 21.02 2.82 -3.16
C GLY A 3 20.43 4.19 -3.50
N ILE A 4 19.32 4.55 -2.84
CA ILE A 4 18.77 5.90 -2.95
C ILE A 4 19.82 6.86 -2.41
N ASP A 5 20.13 7.89 -3.19
CA ASP A 5 20.97 8.98 -2.71
C ASP A 5 20.14 9.96 -1.87
N TYR A 6 20.34 9.93 -0.57
CA TYR A 6 19.63 10.80 0.38
C TYR A 6 20.29 12.18 0.54
N SER A 7 21.43 12.45 -0.11
CA SER A 7 22.19 13.69 0.09
C SER A 7 21.43 14.94 -0.36
N GLY A 8 20.58 14.80 -1.38
CA GLY A 8 19.76 15.89 -1.92
C GLY A 8 18.52 16.24 -1.10
N ASN A 9 18.10 15.38 -0.16
CA ASN A 9 16.88 15.60 0.60
C ASN A 9 16.99 15.06 2.03
N PRO A 10 17.40 15.87 3.01
CA PRO A 10 17.58 15.47 4.40
C PRO A 10 16.27 15.43 5.20
N ASN A 11 15.12 15.69 4.58
CA ASN A 11 13.83 15.70 5.27
C ASN A 11 13.48 14.34 5.86
N GLN A 12 12.73 14.35 6.97
CA GLN A 12 12.10 13.15 7.52
C GLN A 12 11.29 12.43 6.43
N ARG A 13 11.39 11.09 6.38
CA ARG A 13 10.60 10.28 5.43
C ARG A 13 9.32 9.73 6.06
N THR A 14 8.31 9.59 5.24
CA THR A 14 7.07 8.84 5.53
C THR A 14 6.98 7.67 4.55
N PRO A 15 7.55 6.50 4.92
CA PRO A 15 7.58 5.35 4.03
C PRO A 15 6.20 4.70 3.93
N CYS A 16 5.75 4.38 2.72
CA CYS A 16 4.52 3.65 2.46
C CYS A 16 4.76 2.57 1.39
N VAL A 17 4.47 1.30 1.71
CA VAL A 17 4.44 0.23 0.72
C VAL A 17 3.00 -0.08 0.34
N LEU A 18 2.73 -0.10 -0.95
CA LEU A 18 1.46 -0.58 -1.51
C LEU A 18 1.64 -2.02 -1.97
N VAL A 19 0.80 -2.92 -1.48
CA VAL A 19 0.66 -4.29 -1.98
C VAL A 19 -0.59 -4.30 -2.84
N LEU A 20 -0.40 -4.37 -4.15
CA LEU A 20 -1.45 -4.21 -5.15
C LEU A 20 -1.75 -5.55 -5.82
N ASP A 21 -2.99 -5.98 -5.69
CA ASP A 21 -3.49 -7.18 -6.36
C ASP A 21 -3.70 -6.90 -7.85
N ALA A 22 -3.04 -7.69 -8.66
CA ALA A 22 -3.20 -7.74 -10.11
C ALA A 22 -3.51 -9.17 -10.58
N SER A 23 -4.14 -9.98 -9.74
CA SER A 23 -4.58 -11.33 -10.10
C SER A 23 -5.68 -11.29 -11.18
N GLY A 24 -5.97 -12.44 -11.78
CA GLY A 24 -6.95 -12.56 -12.85
C GLY A 24 -8.34 -12.06 -12.50
N SER A 25 -8.75 -12.12 -11.22
CA SER A 25 -10.04 -11.59 -10.75
C SER A 25 -10.15 -10.06 -10.87
N MET A 26 -9.02 -9.36 -10.94
CA MET A 26 -8.99 -7.91 -11.15
C MET A 26 -9.38 -7.50 -12.60
N ASP A 27 -9.49 -8.44 -13.53
CA ASP A 27 -10.06 -8.21 -14.88
C ASP A 27 -11.59 -8.23 -14.90
N THR A 28 -12.23 -8.39 -13.74
CA THR A 28 -13.68 -8.36 -13.63
C THR A 28 -14.23 -6.97 -13.93
N MET A 29 -15.23 -6.92 -14.84
CA MET A 29 -15.94 -5.68 -15.16
C MET A 29 -16.74 -5.16 -13.95
N THR A 30 -16.67 -3.88 -13.73
CA THR A 30 -17.41 -3.16 -12.69
C THR A 30 -18.68 -2.52 -13.25
N SER A 31 -19.50 -1.97 -12.38
CA SER A 31 -20.68 -1.19 -12.75
C SER A 31 -20.37 0.10 -13.50
N THR A 32 -19.10 0.55 -13.50
CA THR A 32 -18.64 1.75 -14.23
C THR A 32 -18.33 1.47 -15.71
N GLY A 33 -18.35 0.20 -16.14
CA GLY A 33 -17.97 -0.21 -17.48
C GLY A 33 -16.46 -0.33 -17.70
N LYS A 34 -15.66 -0.31 -16.61
CA LYS A 34 -14.22 -0.59 -16.60
C LYS A 34 -13.93 -1.83 -15.79
N THR A 35 -12.77 -2.43 -15.98
CA THR A 35 -12.32 -3.50 -15.10
C THR A 35 -11.77 -2.95 -13.78
N ARG A 36 -11.70 -3.79 -12.74
CA ARG A 36 -11.10 -3.43 -11.45
C ARG A 36 -9.66 -2.95 -11.62
N ILE A 37 -8.89 -3.60 -12.50
CA ILE A 37 -7.49 -3.23 -12.76
C ILE A 37 -7.37 -1.87 -13.46
N GLU A 38 -8.28 -1.54 -14.38
CA GLU A 38 -8.33 -0.22 -15.02
C GLU A 38 -8.63 0.89 -14.00
N GLU A 39 -9.56 0.63 -13.07
CA GLU A 39 -9.88 1.58 -12.00
C GLU A 39 -8.70 1.74 -11.01
N LEU A 40 -8.00 0.64 -10.69
CA LEU A 40 -6.79 0.69 -9.87
C LEU A 40 -5.70 1.51 -10.54
N ASN A 41 -5.47 1.29 -11.83
CA ASN A 41 -4.48 2.04 -12.62
C ASN A 41 -4.82 3.55 -12.68
N ALA A 42 -6.08 3.90 -12.84
CA ALA A 42 -6.53 5.29 -12.77
C ALA A 42 -6.29 5.89 -11.37
N GLY A 43 -6.46 5.08 -10.31
CA GLY A 43 -6.14 5.46 -8.94
C GLY A 43 -4.65 5.73 -8.74
N ILE A 44 -3.77 4.88 -9.26
CA ILE A 44 -2.31 5.06 -9.20
C ILE A 44 -1.89 6.38 -9.86
N ALA A 45 -2.49 6.71 -11.00
CA ALA A 45 -2.27 8.00 -11.67
C ALA A 45 -2.75 9.19 -10.82
N THR A 46 -3.88 9.01 -10.13
CA THR A 46 -4.39 10.01 -9.18
C THR A 46 -3.41 10.21 -8.01
N LEU A 47 -2.88 9.13 -7.41
CA LEU A 47 -1.90 9.23 -6.34
C LEU A 47 -0.68 10.06 -6.75
N GLN A 48 -0.15 9.85 -7.95
CA GLN A 48 0.96 10.67 -8.48
C GLN A 48 0.60 12.15 -8.53
N SER A 49 -0.58 12.48 -9.05
CA SER A 49 -1.04 13.86 -9.16
C SER A 49 -1.19 14.52 -7.79
N GLU A 50 -1.82 13.82 -6.85
CA GLU A 50 -2.07 14.32 -5.50
C GLU A 50 -0.77 14.53 -4.71
N LEU A 51 0.19 13.58 -4.78
CA LEU A 51 1.49 13.71 -4.12
C LEU A 51 2.28 14.91 -4.68
N ARG A 52 2.18 15.17 -5.98
CA ARG A 52 2.84 16.31 -6.61
C ARG A 52 2.19 17.66 -6.28
N SER A 53 0.92 17.66 -5.88
CA SER A 53 0.20 18.88 -5.50
C SER A 53 0.41 19.32 -4.04
N ASP A 54 0.99 18.46 -3.20
CA ASP A 54 1.29 18.75 -1.78
C ASP A 54 2.81 18.84 -1.56
N ASP A 55 3.32 20.05 -1.36
CA ASP A 55 4.76 20.32 -1.18
C ASP A 55 5.39 19.51 -0.04
N THR A 56 4.63 19.19 1.02
CA THR A 56 5.13 18.39 2.13
C THR A 56 5.18 16.91 1.78
N ALA A 57 4.13 16.39 1.16
CA ALA A 57 4.09 15.01 0.70
C ALA A 57 5.19 14.77 -0.35
N LEU A 58 5.37 15.69 -1.28
CA LEU A 58 6.36 15.61 -2.36
C LEU A 58 7.77 15.37 -1.84
N VAL A 59 8.18 16.04 -0.76
CA VAL A 59 9.56 15.94 -0.23
C VAL A 59 9.71 14.92 0.89
N ARG A 60 8.63 14.39 1.44
CA ARG A 60 8.69 13.48 2.60
C ARG A 60 8.17 12.07 2.33
N VAL A 61 7.21 11.92 1.42
CA VAL A 61 6.65 10.58 1.12
C VAL A 61 7.63 9.78 0.29
N GLN A 62 7.82 8.53 0.68
CA GLN A 62 8.59 7.54 -0.04
C GLN A 62 7.71 6.31 -0.28
N LEU A 63 7.59 5.90 -1.53
CA LEU A 63 6.72 4.80 -1.94
C LEU A 63 7.54 3.58 -2.33
N GLY A 64 7.00 2.40 -2.01
CA GLY A 64 7.40 1.13 -2.56
C GLY A 64 6.16 0.39 -3.06
N ILE A 65 6.28 -0.42 -4.09
CA ILE A 65 5.14 -1.15 -4.65
C ILE A 65 5.50 -2.60 -4.86
N VAL A 66 4.68 -3.46 -4.27
CA VAL A 66 4.68 -4.91 -4.49
C VAL A 66 3.43 -5.25 -5.30
N CYS A 67 3.62 -5.89 -6.43
CA CYS A 67 2.55 -6.45 -7.26
C CYS A 67 2.34 -7.91 -6.87
N VAL A 68 1.09 -8.33 -6.76
CA VAL A 68 0.68 -9.71 -6.49
C VAL A 68 -0.10 -10.22 -7.68
N GLY A 69 0.33 -11.33 -8.27
CA GLY A 69 -0.24 -11.82 -9.54
C GLY A 69 0.33 -11.08 -10.75
N GLY A 70 -0.55 -10.68 -11.67
CA GLY A 70 -0.14 -10.05 -12.92
C GLY A 70 0.61 -11.02 -13.86
N PRO A 71 1.28 -10.52 -14.91
CA PRO A 71 1.92 -11.36 -15.93
C PRO A 71 2.96 -12.35 -15.41
N SER A 72 3.63 -12.06 -14.26
CA SER A 72 4.58 -13.00 -13.65
C SER A 72 3.88 -14.18 -12.97
N GLY A 73 2.64 -14.02 -12.56
CA GLY A 73 1.90 -14.99 -11.76
C GLY A 73 2.42 -15.14 -10.33
N ASP A 74 3.31 -14.26 -9.91
CA ASP A 74 3.97 -14.32 -8.60
C ASP A 74 3.81 -12.98 -7.85
N ALA A 75 4.46 -12.85 -6.69
CA ALA A 75 4.57 -11.58 -5.98
C ALA A 75 5.97 -11.01 -6.19
N ASP A 76 6.03 -9.79 -6.70
CA ASP A 76 7.28 -9.14 -7.09
C ASP A 76 7.32 -7.67 -6.63
N ILE A 77 8.54 -7.17 -6.39
CA ILE A 77 8.75 -5.73 -6.21
C ILE A 77 8.61 -5.07 -7.59
N MET A 78 7.48 -4.40 -7.81
CA MET A 78 7.23 -3.64 -9.02
C MET A 78 7.99 -2.32 -9.03
N MET A 79 8.12 -1.69 -7.86
CA MET A 79 8.86 -0.46 -7.66
C MET A 79 9.57 -0.49 -6.31
N ASP A 80 10.88 -0.38 -6.33
CA ASP A 80 11.67 -0.19 -5.11
C ASP A 80 11.40 1.18 -4.49
N TRP A 81 11.92 1.43 -3.29
CA TRP A 81 11.75 2.70 -2.61
C TRP A 81 12.06 3.89 -3.53
N THR A 82 11.07 4.75 -3.72
CA THR A 82 11.12 5.88 -4.63
C THR A 82 10.54 7.11 -3.92
N ASP A 83 11.25 8.23 -3.92
CA ASP A 83 10.71 9.47 -3.37
C ASP A 83 9.53 9.96 -4.23
N ALA A 84 8.55 10.64 -3.62
CA ALA A 84 7.36 11.10 -4.33
C ALA A 84 7.69 12.04 -5.50
N THR A 85 8.83 12.75 -5.44
CA THR A 85 9.35 13.57 -6.55
C THR A 85 9.61 12.76 -7.81
N ASP A 86 10.08 11.53 -7.67
CA ASP A 86 10.51 10.64 -8.76
C ASP A 86 9.43 9.62 -9.12
N PHE A 87 8.37 9.55 -8.29
CA PHE A 87 7.28 8.63 -8.53
C PHE A 87 6.58 8.92 -9.84
N THR A 88 6.54 7.92 -10.70
CA THR A 88 5.79 7.96 -11.97
C THR A 88 4.77 6.84 -11.98
N ALA A 89 3.52 7.19 -12.24
CA ALA A 89 2.44 6.23 -12.36
C ALA A 89 2.71 5.24 -13.49
N PHE A 90 2.31 4.00 -13.26
CA PHE A 90 2.45 2.87 -14.20
C PHE A 90 1.11 2.15 -14.30
N SER A 91 1.01 1.20 -15.23
CA SER A 91 -0.18 0.37 -15.37
C SER A 91 0.14 -1.09 -15.07
N LEU A 92 -0.70 -1.69 -14.24
CA LEU A 92 -0.73 -3.13 -13.97
C LEU A 92 -1.64 -3.84 -14.98
N GLN A 93 -1.35 -5.10 -15.23
CA GLN A 93 -2.17 -5.99 -16.04
C GLN A 93 -2.65 -7.15 -15.17
N ALA A 94 -3.94 -7.41 -15.18
CA ALA A 94 -4.52 -8.50 -14.40
C ALA A 94 -4.23 -9.85 -15.08
N ALA A 95 -3.68 -10.80 -14.31
CA ALA A 95 -3.45 -12.16 -14.76
C ALA A 95 -3.16 -13.11 -13.56
N HIS A 96 -3.34 -14.40 -13.80
CA HIS A 96 -2.91 -15.49 -12.93
C HIS A 96 -3.50 -15.48 -11.50
N THR A 97 -2.73 -15.98 -10.55
CA THR A 97 -3.09 -16.28 -9.18
C THR A 97 -2.83 -15.11 -8.23
N THR A 98 -3.20 -15.28 -6.94
CA THR A 98 -3.10 -14.23 -5.91
C THR A 98 -2.17 -14.69 -4.78
N PRO A 99 -0.82 -14.72 -4.96
CA PRO A 99 0.13 -15.06 -3.89
C PRO A 99 0.26 -13.91 -2.88
N LEU A 100 -0.86 -13.58 -2.21
CA LEU A 100 -0.99 -12.41 -1.34
C LEU A 100 -0.11 -12.49 -0.10
N GLY A 101 -0.04 -13.69 0.51
CA GLY A 101 0.82 -13.94 1.67
C GLY A 101 2.30 -13.72 1.34
N LYS A 102 2.75 -14.20 0.17
CA LYS A 102 4.10 -13.92 -0.33
C LYS A 102 4.33 -12.42 -0.53
N GLY A 103 3.36 -11.71 -1.14
CA GLY A 103 3.44 -10.27 -1.37
C GLY A 103 3.58 -9.48 -0.07
N ILE A 104 2.81 -9.83 0.97
CA ILE A 104 2.91 -9.20 2.29
C ILE A 104 4.28 -9.41 2.92
N ARG A 105 4.85 -10.62 2.82
CA ARG A 105 6.19 -10.90 3.35
C ARG A 105 7.27 -10.10 2.62
N ILE A 106 7.18 -9.97 1.29
CA ILE A 106 8.06 -9.11 0.49
C ILE A 106 7.94 -7.65 0.96
N ALA A 107 6.73 -7.16 1.16
CA ALA A 107 6.48 -5.78 1.64
C ALA A 107 7.07 -5.54 3.03
N LEU A 108 6.93 -6.50 3.96
CA LEU A 108 7.55 -6.41 5.29
C LEU A 108 9.09 -6.38 5.21
N GLN A 109 9.70 -7.23 4.39
CA GLN A 109 11.14 -7.24 4.16
C GLN A 109 11.62 -5.90 3.56
N MET A 110 10.88 -5.38 2.59
CA MET A 110 11.15 -4.09 1.97
C MET A 110 11.09 -2.95 2.99
N ILE A 111 10.09 -2.94 3.89
CA ILE A 111 9.98 -1.97 4.99
C ILE A 111 11.20 -2.05 5.92
N GLU A 112 11.59 -3.24 6.36
CA GLU A 112 12.73 -3.38 7.27
C GLU A 112 14.05 -2.93 6.60
N GLN A 113 14.25 -3.27 5.33
CA GLN A 113 15.42 -2.82 4.57
C GLN A 113 15.42 -1.29 4.39
N GLY A 114 14.27 -0.70 4.03
CA GLY A 114 14.12 0.76 3.89
C GLY A 114 14.45 1.50 5.20
N LYS A 115 13.98 0.99 6.34
CA LYS A 115 14.32 1.54 7.66
C LYS A 115 15.82 1.47 7.96
N GLN A 116 16.49 0.36 7.58
CA GLN A 116 17.93 0.22 7.75
C GLN A 116 18.68 1.25 6.90
N ASN A 117 18.27 1.43 5.64
CA ASN A 117 18.86 2.40 4.73
C ASN A 117 18.71 3.85 5.25
N LEU A 118 17.51 4.21 5.70
CA LEU A 118 17.24 5.54 6.28
C LEU A 118 18.08 5.80 7.54
N ARG A 119 18.18 4.81 8.43
CA ARG A 119 19.03 4.91 9.64
C ARG A 119 20.51 5.07 9.29
N ALA A 120 20.99 4.29 8.33
CA ALA A 120 22.40 4.37 7.87
C ALA A 120 22.72 5.73 7.27
N ALA A 121 21.73 6.37 6.62
CA ALA A 121 21.85 7.72 6.07
C ALA A 121 21.60 8.84 7.11
N GLY A 122 21.26 8.51 8.36
CA GLY A 122 20.93 9.50 9.39
C GLY A 122 19.60 10.20 9.17
N ILE A 123 18.71 9.65 8.33
CA ILE A 123 17.39 10.22 8.02
C ILE A 123 16.36 9.69 9.01
N SER A 124 15.65 10.59 9.68
CA SER A 124 14.50 10.23 10.51
C SER A 124 13.29 9.80 9.64
N TYR A 125 12.44 8.96 10.20
CA TYR A 125 11.23 8.53 9.49
C TYR A 125 10.06 8.32 10.47
N THR A 126 8.83 8.48 9.93
CA THR A 126 7.60 8.11 10.64
C THR A 126 7.41 6.60 10.62
N ARG A 127 6.49 6.07 11.43
CA ARG A 127 6.11 4.66 11.35
C ARG A 127 5.71 4.33 9.92
N PRO A 128 6.35 3.33 9.27
CA PRO A 128 6.00 2.97 7.89
C PRO A 128 4.58 2.46 7.77
N TRP A 129 3.95 2.70 6.63
CA TRP A 129 2.64 2.18 6.30
C TRP A 129 2.75 1.03 5.30
N MET A 130 1.88 0.04 5.45
CA MET A 130 1.62 -0.99 4.46
C MET A 130 0.14 -0.97 4.13
N MET A 131 -0.21 -0.71 2.89
CA MET A 131 -1.57 -0.74 2.39
C MET A 131 -1.73 -1.91 1.43
N VAL A 132 -2.62 -2.84 1.78
CA VAL A 132 -2.95 -4.01 0.97
C VAL A 132 -4.28 -3.76 0.28
N ILE A 133 -4.30 -3.82 -1.04
CA ILE A 133 -5.50 -3.64 -1.86
C ILE A 133 -5.72 -4.93 -2.65
N SER A 134 -6.79 -5.68 -2.34
CA SER A 134 -7.05 -7.00 -2.91
C SER A 134 -8.53 -7.38 -2.80
N ASP A 135 -8.95 -8.40 -3.55
CA ASP A 135 -10.23 -9.08 -3.34
C ASP A 135 -10.16 -10.12 -2.19
N GLY A 136 -8.97 -10.36 -1.62
CA GLY A 136 -8.80 -11.19 -0.44
C GLY A 136 -8.96 -12.70 -0.69
N GLU A 137 -8.77 -13.17 -1.91
CA GLU A 137 -8.80 -14.60 -2.24
C GLU A 137 -7.37 -15.13 -2.49
N PRO A 138 -6.58 -15.38 -1.41
CA PRO A 138 -5.19 -15.81 -1.54
C PRO A 138 -5.12 -17.23 -2.10
N THR A 139 -4.12 -17.44 -2.97
CA THR A 139 -3.80 -18.76 -3.52
C THR A 139 -2.53 -19.38 -2.91
N ASP A 140 -1.99 -18.74 -1.89
CA ASP A 140 -0.83 -19.27 -1.15
C ASP A 140 -1.17 -20.60 -0.47
N ALA A 141 -0.17 -21.45 -0.32
CA ALA A 141 -0.29 -22.59 0.58
C ALA A 141 -0.49 -22.12 2.04
N ASP A 142 -1.28 -22.86 2.83
CA ASP A 142 -1.65 -22.50 4.20
C ASP A 142 -0.45 -22.13 5.08
N ILE A 143 0.68 -22.80 4.90
CA ILE A 143 1.90 -22.51 5.66
C ILE A 143 2.48 -21.14 5.31
N VAL A 144 2.43 -20.73 4.05
CA VAL A 144 2.90 -19.41 3.58
C VAL A 144 1.97 -18.32 4.08
N TRP A 145 0.66 -18.54 3.95
CA TRP A 145 -0.38 -17.64 4.45
C TRP A 145 -0.26 -17.40 5.94
N SER A 146 -0.23 -18.49 6.74
CA SER A 146 -0.14 -18.41 8.21
C SER A 146 1.14 -17.70 8.68
N ALA A 147 2.27 -17.95 8.00
CA ALA A 147 3.51 -17.24 8.27
C ALA A 147 3.38 -15.74 8.00
N ALA A 148 2.81 -15.35 6.85
CA ALA A 148 2.59 -13.95 6.50
C ALA A 148 1.70 -13.22 7.51
N VAL A 149 0.59 -13.84 7.91
CA VAL A 149 -0.32 -13.32 8.94
C VAL A 149 0.42 -13.12 10.27
N SER A 150 1.17 -14.13 10.72
CA SER A 150 1.92 -14.07 11.98
C SER A 150 2.98 -12.97 11.96
N GLU A 151 3.78 -12.89 10.88
CA GLU A 151 4.82 -11.88 10.71
C GLU A 151 4.23 -10.46 10.66
N CYS A 152 3.12 -10.28 9.94
CA CYS A 152 2.43 -9.01 9.79
C CYS A 152 1.87 -8.51 11.13
N ARG A 153 1.15 -9.37 11.86
CA ARG A 153 0.62 -9.04 13.19
C ARG A 153 1.73 -8.71 14.20
N ALA A 154 2.81 -9.49 14.19
CA ALA A 154 3.96 -9.22 15.05
C ALA A 154 4.65 -7.89 14.71
N ALA A 155 4.71 -7.52 13.43
CA ALA A 155 5.26 -6.25 13.01
C ALA A 155 4.38 -5.07 13.44
N GLU A 156 3.05 -5.20 13.32
CA GLU A 156 2.10 -4.17 13.73
C GLU A 156 2.07 -4.01 15.27
N ALA A 157 1.98 -5.12 16.02
CA ALA A 157 2.00 -5.11 17.48
C ALA A 157 3.31 -4.50 18.03
N GLY A 158 4.44 -4.76 17.37
CA GLY A 158 5.72 -4.14 17.67
C GLY A 158 5.86 -2.70 17.17
N LYS A 159 4.80 -2.07 16.67
CA LYS A 159 4.80 -0.70 16.10
C LYS A 159 5.84 -0.50 14.98
N ARG A 160 6.21 -1.58 14.28
CA ARG A 160 7.18 -1.53 13.19
C ARG A 160 6.58 -1.11 11.86
N VAL A 161 5.27 -1.29 11.70
CA VAL A 161 4.47 -0.93 10.53
C VAL A 161 3.04 -0.59 10.97
N GLU A 162 2.36 0.22 10.20
CA GLU A 162 0.92 0.47 10.30
C GLU A 162 0.25 -0.23 9.12
N VAL A 163 -0.74 -1.10 9.38
CA VAL A 163 -1.36 -1.94 8.35
C VAL A 163 -2.76 -1.46 8.03
N PHE A 164 -3.06 -1.32 6.74
CA PHE A 164 -4.37 -1.01 6.21
C PHE A 164 -4.74 -2.06 5.15
N SER A 165 -5.84 -2.76 5.36
CA SER A 165 -6.38 -3.72 4.39
C SER A 165 -7.60 -3.12 3.72
N ILE A 166 -7.58 -3.04 2.39
CA ILE A 166 -8.63 -2.48 1.56
C ILE A 166 -9.18 -3.59 0.67
N GLY A 167 -10.42 -3.95 0.89
CA GLY A 167 -11.13 -4.90 0.03
C GLY A 167 -11.79 -4.20 -1.15
N VAL A 168 -11.60 -4.72 -2.35
CA VAL A 168 -12.39 -4.32 -3.52
C VAL A 168 -13.78 -4.96 -3.48
N GLU A 169 -14.69 -4.54 -4.35
CA GLU A 169 -16.04 -5.12 -4.44
C GLU A 169 -16.01 -6.65 -4.55
N GLY A 170 -16.74 -7.33 -3.66
CA GLY A 170 -16.76 -8.79 -3.57
C GLY A 170 -15.61 -9.40 -2.77
N ALA A 171 -14.76 -8.60 -2.13
CA ALA A 171 -13.61 -9.08 -1.39
C ALA A 171 -13.98 -9.94 -0.17
N ASN A 172 -13.14 -10.94 0.10
CA ASN A 172 -13.18 -11.72 1.33
C ASN A 172 -12.56 -10.93 2.49
N LEU A 173 -13.37 -10.09 3.13
CA LEU A 173 -12.92 -9.26 4.24
C LEU A 173 -12.44 -10.07 5.44
N SER A 174 -12.96 -11.29 5.65
CA SER A 174 -12.50 -12.15 6.74
C SER A 174 -11.04 -12.54 6.57
N LYS A 175 -10.63 -12.83 5.33
CA LYS A 175 -9.23 -13.11 5.01
C LYS A 175 -8.35 -11.86 5.16
N LEU A 176 -8.79 -10.72 4.68
CA LEU A 176 -8.06 -9.46 4.83
C LEU A 176 -7.93 -9.03 6.29
N ALA A 177 -8.90 -9.37 7.16
CA ALA A 177 -8.85 -9.08 8.59
C ALA A 177 -7.78 -9.89 9.35
N GLU A 178 -7.24 -10.94 8.76
CA GLU A 178 -6.22 -11.75 9.42
C GLU A 178 -4.88 -11.03 9.59
N PHE A 179 -4.55 -10.04 8.73
CA PHE A 179 -3.25 -9.38 8.72
C PHE A 179 -3.02 -8.36 9.80
N GLY A 180 -4.02 -7.56 10.15
CA GLY A 180 -3.86 -6.39 10.99
C GLY A 180 -4.77 -6.36 12.20
N SER A 181 -4.59 -5.36 13.03
CA SER A 181 -5.44 -5.09 14.20
C SER A 181 -6.69 -4.27 13.83
N LYS A 182 -6.66 -3.57 12.69
CA LYS A 182 -7.79 -2.77 12.20
C LYS A 182 -8.71 -3.59 11.32
N PRO A 183 -10.02 -3.36 11.40
CA PRO A 183 -10.94 -3.99 10.46
C PRO A 183 -10.61 -3.55 9.03
N PRO A 184 -10.68 -4.48 8.05
CA PRO A 184 -10.54 -4.11 6.65
C PRO A 184 -11.59 -3.09 6.23
N LEU A 185 -11.22 -2.21 5.33
CA LEU A 185 -12.10 -1.23 4.74
C LEU A 185 -12.58 -1.72 3.37
N MET A 186 -13.89 -1.67 3.12
CA MET A 186 -14.44 -1.99 1.81
C MET A 186 -14.42 -0.75 0.92
N LEU A 187 -13.82 -0.88 -0.25
CA LEU A 187 -13.86 0.17 -1.26
C LEU A 187 -15.26 0.22 -1.90
N SER A 188 -15.96 1.32 -1.72
CA SER A 188 -17.31 1.52 -2.25
C SER A 188 -17.27 1.87 -3.73
N GLY A 189 -17.96 1.11 -4.58
CA GLY A 189 -18.18 1.46 -5.98
C GLY A 189 -16.87 1.75 -6.74
N MET A 190 -15.80 1.01 -6.44
CA MET A 190 -14.49 1.14 -7.10
C MET A 190 -13.88 2.55 -7.04
N LYS A 191 -14.12 3.28 -5.96
CA LYS A 191 -13.62 4.63 -5.73
C LYS A 191 -12.12 4.70 -5.45
N PHE A 192 -11.31 4.13 -6.32
CA PHE A 192 -9.84 4.16 -6.18
C PHE A 192 -9.28 5.57 -6.21
N LYS A 193 -9.87 6.48 -7.00
CA LYS A 193 -9.43 7.89 -7.01
C LYS A 193 -9.55 8.50 -5.63
N GLU A 194 -10.70 8.37 -5.01
CA GLU A 194 -10.97 8.91 -3.68
C GLU A 194 -10.12 8.24 -2.60
N LEU A 195 -9.87 6.92 -2.73
CA LEU A 195 -8.93 6.20 -1.86
C LEU A 195 -7.52 6.80 -1.96
N PHE A 196 -7.02 7.01 -3.16
CA PHE A 196 -5.66 7.53 -3.35
C PHE A 196 -5.52 9.02 -3.01
N VAL A 197 -6.58 9.83 -3.19
CA VAL A 197 -6.65 11.20 -2.64
C VAL A 197 -6.56 11.15 -1.11
N TRP A 198 -7.36 10.27 -0.48
CA TRP A 198 -7.30 10.06 0.97
C TRP A 198 -5.91 9.60 1.43
N LEU A 199 -5.29 8.67 0.72
CA LEU A 199 -3.95 8.17 1.05
C LEU A 199 -2.92 9.29 1.00
N SER A 200 -2.89 10.09 -0.07
CA SER A 200 -1.97 11.22 -0.19
C SER A 200 -2.13 12.21 0.95
N ALA A 201 -3.36 12.64 1.25
CA ALA A 201 -3.65 13.55 2.35
C ALA A 201 -3.25 12.96 3.72
N SER A 202 -3.45 11.65 3.90
CA SER A 202 -3.08 10.95 5.13
C SER A 202 -1.56 10.83 5.29
N LEU A 203 -0.83 10.55 4.23
CA LEU A 203 0.65 10.52 4.24
C LEU A 203 1.22 11.91 4.48
N SER A 204 0.62 12.97 3.90
CA SER A 204 1.00 14.36 4.18
C SER A 204 0.79 14.70 5.67
N ALA A 205 -0.36 14.34 6.24
CA ALA A 205 -0.63 14.55 7.67
C ALA A 205 0.38 13.77 8.55
N ALA A 206 0.64 12.50 8.23
CA ALA A 206 1.63 11.69 8.93
C ALA A 206 3.04 12.29 8.85
N SER A 207 3.41 12.86 7.72
CA SER A 207 4.72 13.47 7.52
C SER A 207 4.93 14.76 8.34
N LYS A 208 3.86 15.41 8.77
CA LYS A 208 3.89 16.59 9.66
C LYS A 208 3.90 16.23 11.15
N SER A 209 3.61 14.97 11.51
CA SER A 209 3.54 14.48 12.88
C SER A 209 4.93 14.21 13.47
N ARG A 210 5.02 14.23 14.81
CA ARG A 210 6.21 13.85 15.58
C ARG A 210 6.00 12.51 16.25
N ALA A 211 7.09 11.88 16.66
CA ALA A 211 7.02 10.65 17.44
C ALA A 211 6.23 10.88 18.74
N GLY A 212 5.16 10.11 18.94
CA GLY A 212 4.24 10.22 20.08
C GLY A 212 2.97 11.02 19.83
N ASP A 213 2.86 11.72 18.71
CA ASP A 213 1.63 12.42 18.33
C ASP A 213 0.48 11.44 18.04
N SER A 214 -0.73 11.84 18.40
CA SER A 214 -1.96 11.16 17.98
C SER A 214 -2.36 11.68 16.60
N LEU A 215 -2.21 10.85 15.57
CA LEU A 215 -2.54 11.21 14.20
C LEU A 215 -4.05 11.03 13.96
N GLN A 216 -4.74 12.11 13.64
CA GLN A 216 -6.11 12.06 13.12
C GLN A 216 -6.05 12.01 11.58
N LEU A 217 -6.51 10.89 11.02
CA LEU A 217 -6.60 10.73 9.58
C LEU A 217 -7.89 11.36 9.04
N PRO A 218 -7.89 11.82 7.77
CA PRO A 218 -9.11 12.24 7.10
C PRO A 218 -10.19 11.16 7.16
N SER A 219 -11.48 11.56 7.04
CA SER A 219 -12.57 10.58 6.99
C SER A 219 -12.43 9.65 5.78
N THR A 220 -12.78 8.38 5.96
CA THR A 220 -12.84 7.38 4.90
C THR A 220 -14.19 7.34 4.18
N ASP A 221 -15.20 8.11 4.65
CA ASP A 221 -16.57 8.08 4.13
C ASP A 221 -16.69 8.32 2.62
N PRO A 222 -15.84 9.15 1.98
CA PRO A 222 -15.95 9.36 0.54
C PRO A 222 -15.79 8.11 -0.31
N TRP A 223 -15.02 7.11 0.16
CA TRP A 223 -14.68 5.92 -0.62
C TRP A 223 -15.03 4.59 0.08
N ARG A 224 -15.40 4.63 1.35
CA ARG A 224 -15.73 3.44 2.14
C ARG A 224 -17.21 3.11 2.06
N SER A 225 -17.57 1.83 1.92
CA SER A 225 -18.90 1.33 2.24
C SER A 225 -18.94 0.80 3.68
N VAL A 226 -20.01 1.07 4.38
CA VAL A 226 -20.31 0.46 5.68
C VAL A 226 -21.31 -0.67 5.44
N SER A 227 -20.95 -1.90 5.79
CA SER A 227 -21.93 -2.99 5.90
C SER A 227 -22.81 -2.67 7.11
N LEU A 228 -24.11 -2.48 6.89
CA LEU A 228 -25.12 -2.41 7.93
C LEU A 228 -25.47 -3.82 8.40
#